data_a221c41a2064e48b432415b2c127a720
#
_entry.id   a221c41a2064e48b432415b2c127a720
#
_cell.length_a   1.000
_cell.length_b   1.000
_cell.length_c   1.000
_cell.angle_alpha   90.00
_cell.angle_beta   90.00
_cell.angle_gamma   90.00
#
_symmetry.space_group_name_H-M   'P 1'
#
loop_
_entity.id
_entity.type
_entity.pdbx_description
1 polymer ?
#
loop_
_entity_poly.entity_id
_entity_poly.type
_entity_poly.pdbx_seq_one_letter_code
_entity_poly.pdbx_strand_id
1 'polypeptide(L)'
;MKRSSTLKRKAISKKVREAIYNKYEGHCAYCGKKIEYKEMQVDHLIPVQRERFGKHSEEQIECFENYMPSCRRCNNYKRAHSLEVFRKYIEEIPKKLYRDSYIYKVGLDYNMVEAYEHKVKFYFEQVTEQEDP
;
A
#
# COMPACT_ATOMS: atom_id res chain seq x y z
N MET A 1 7.68 31.29 -12.00
CA MET A 1 7.38 31.06 -10.64
C MET A 1 7.87 29.76 -10.10
N LYS A 2 8.48 29.77 -8.98
CA LYS A 2 9.08 28.57 -8.46
C LYS A 2 8.16 27.78 -7.59
N ARG A 3 8.29 26.49 -7.71
CA ARG A 3 7.57 25.60 -6.84
C ARG A 3 8.39 25.22 -5.66
N SER A 4 8.98 26.19 -5.10
CA SER A 4 9.98 25.94 -4.12
C SER A 4 9.49 25.19 -2.92
N SER A 5 8.24 25.23 -2.66
CA SER A 5 7.74 24.61 -1.45
C SER A 5 7.50 23.13 -1.57
N THR A 6 7.63 22.57 -2.77
CA THR A 6 7.40 21.15 -2.89
C THR A 6 8.55 20.37 -2.33
N LEU A 7 8.21 19.38 -1.54
CA LEU A 7 9.17 18.45 -1.02
C LEU A 7 9.77 17.68 -2.20
N LYS A 8 11.07 17.80 -2.38
CA LYS A 8 11.74 17.04 -3.41
C LYS A 8 11.91 15.61 -2.96
N ARG A 9 11.45 14.71 -3.76
CA ARG A 9 11.64 13.32 -3.45
C ARG A 9 13.09 12.96 -3.66
N LYS A 10 13.63 12.25 -2.69
CA LYS A 10 14.98 11.75 -2.78
C LYS A 10 15.02 10.67 -3.86
N ALA A 11 16.01 10.76 -4.74
CA ALA A 11 16.19 9.75 -5.75
C ALA A 11 16.60 8.44 -5.09
N ILE A 12 15.97 7.36 -5.51
CA ILE A 12 16.28 6.03 -4.96
C ILE A 12 17.26 5.36 -5.90
N SER A 13 18.43 5.01 -5.38
CA SER A 13 19.45 4.35 -6.19
C SER A 13 19.02 2.92 -6.51
N LYS A 14 19.67 2.35 -7.52
CA LYS A 14 19.42 0.98 -7.91
C LYS A 14 19.68 0.03 -6.74
N LYS A 15 20.76 0.25 -6.02
CA LYS A 15 21.10 -0.59 -4.89
C LYS A 15 20.05 -0.55 -3.81
N VAL A 16 19.54 0.64 -3.49
CA VAL A 16 18.50 0.79 -2.49
C VAL A 16 17.20 0.16 -2.99
N ARG A 17 16.89 0.34 -4.27
CA ARG A 17 15.69 -0.25 -4.85
C ARG A 17 15.73 -1.79 -4.76
N GLU A 18 16.89 -2.37 -5.01
CA GLU A 18 17.05 -3.81 -4.87
C GLU A 18 16.84 -4.26 -3.43
N ALA A 19 17.36 -3.47 -2.48
CA ALA A 19 17.18 -3.77 -1.07
C ALA A 19 15.69 -3.69 -0.67
N ILE A 20 14.97 -2.72 -1.22
CA ILE A 20 13.53 -2.61 -0.96
C ILE A 20 12.80 -3.85 -1.50
N TYR A 21 13.15 -4.25 -2.72
CA TYR A 21 12.55 -5.44 -3.32
C TYR A 21 12.75 -6.67 -2.45
N ASN A 22 13.94 -6.81 -1.90
CA ASN A 22 14.30 -7.97 -1.09
C ASN A 22 13.78 -7.88 0.34
N LYS A 23 13.24 -6.77 0.72
CA LYS A 23 12.73 -6.52 2.07
C LYS A 23 11.71 -7.57 2.50
N TYR A 24 10.85 -7.97 1.57
CA TYR A 24 9.87 -9.02 1.79
C TYR A 24 9.99 -10.09 0.70
N GLU A 25 11.23 -10.37 0.31
CA GLU A 25 11.56 -11.47 -0.61
C GLU A 25 10.79 -11.44 -1.93
N GLY A 26 10.62 -10.26 -2.49
CA GLY A 26 9.95 -10.10 -3.78
C GLY A 26 8.43 -10.13 -3.71
N HIS A 27 7.88 -9.98 -2.52
CA HIS A 27 6.43 -9.93 -2.35
C HIS A 27 5.97 -8.50 -2.12
N CYS A 28 4.74 -8.21 -2.55
CA CYS A 28 4.11 -6.95 -2.23
C CYS A 28 3.91 -6.89 -0.72
N ALA A 29 4.34 -5.79 -0.11
CA ALA A 29 4.25 -5.64 1.34
C ALA A 29 2.80 -5.66 1.82
N TYR A 30 1.87 -5.30 0.96
CA TYR A 30 0.46 -5.17 1.35
C TYR A 30 -0.34 -6.43 1.07
N CYS A 31 -0.47 -6.83 -0.19
CA CYS A 31 -1.30 -8.01 -0.51
C CYS A 31 -0.53 -9.32 -0.48
N GLY A 32 0.80 -9.28 -0.45
CA GLY A 32 1.62 -10.48 -0.34
C GLY A 32 1.87 -11.22 -1.62
N LYS A 33 1.35 -10.78 -2.74
CA LYS A 33 1.61 -11.51 -3.97
C LYS A 33 3.03 -11.28 -4.46
N LYS A 34 3.55 -12.25 -5.16
CA LYS A 34 4.89 -12.16 -5.73
C LYS A 34 4.89 -11.12 -6.86
N ILE A 35 5.91 -10.30 -6.91
CA ILE A 35 6.03 -9.28 -7.95
C ILE A 35 7.40 -9.35 -8.59
N GLU A 36 7.47 -9.00 -9.88
CA GLU A 36 8.72 -8.91 -10.59
C GLU A 36 9.45 -7.63 -10.18
N TYR A 37 10.76 -7.71 -10.11
CA TYR A 37 11.55 -6.55 -9.71
C TYR A 37 11.23 -5.31 -10.55
N LYS A 38 11.13 -5.49 -11.86
CA LYS A 38 10.89 -4.36 -12.78
C LYS A 38 9.49 -3.76 -12.62
N GLU A 39 8.57 -4.52 -12.03
CA GLU A 39 7.19 -4.06 -11.85
C GLU A 39 6.93 -3.51 -10.46
N MET A 40 7.90 -3.63 -9.57
CA MET A 40 7.73 -3.15 -8.22
C MET A 40 7.56 -1.64 -8.18
N GLN A 41 6.58 -1.19 -7.43
CA GLN A 41 6.43 0.21 -7.09
C GLN A 41 7.00 0.40 -5.68
N VAL A 42 7.61 1.55 -5.45
CA VAL A 42 8.06 1.87 -4.10
C VAL A 42 7.04 2.82 -3.50
N ASP A 43 6.37 2.33 -2.48
CA ASP A 43 5.38 3.13 -1.77
C ASP A 43 6.00 3.69 -0.50
N HIS A 44 5.48 4.82 -0.06
CA HIS A 44 5.86 5.38 1.23
C HIS A 44 4.79 4.97 2.23
N LEU A 45 5.18 4.21 3.24
CA LEU A 45 4.23 3.76 4.26
C LEU A 45 3.56 4.97 4.91
N ILE A 46 4.38 5.93 5.33
CA ILE A 46 3.89 7.24 5.73
C ILE A 46 3.92 8.09 4.46
N PRO A 47 2.75 8.53 3.97
CA PRO A 47 2.70 9.15 2.65
C PRO A 47 3.39 10.51 2.60
N VAL A 48 3.88 10.84 1.40
CA VAL A 48 4.45 12.15 1.13
C VAL A 48 3.30 13.15 1.12
N GLN A 49 3.43 14.19 1.93
CA GLN A 49 2.41 15.23 2.02
C GLN A 49 3.03 16.55 1.56
N ARG A 50 2.67 16.94 0.38
CA ARG A 50 3.32 18.07 -0.26
C ARG A 50 3.10 19.39 0.43
N GLU A 51 1.90 19.64 0.86
CA GLU A 51 1.53 20.95 1.33
C GLU A 51 1.30 21.02 2.82
N ARG A 52 1.72 20.01 3.51
CA ARG A 52 1.45 19.96 4.90
C ARG A 52 2.72 20.02 5.67
N PHE A 53 2.68 20.78 6.70
CA PHE A 53 3.71 20.72 7.68
C PHE A 53 3.32 19.54 8.54
N GLY A 54 3.46 18.39 7.99
CA GLY A 54 3.01 17.20 8.66
C GLY A 54 3.79 16.94 9.93
N LYS A 55 3.38 15.93 10.61
CA LYS A 55 4.03 15.49 11.83
C LYS A 55 5.37 14.85 11.54
N HIS A 56 5.66 14.58 10.29
CA HIS A 56 6.84 13.82 9.90
C HIS A 56 7.80 14.67 9.11
N SER A 57 9.08 14.53 9.40
CA SER A 57 10.12 15.23 8.67
C SER A 57 10.40 14.54 7.35
N GLU A 58 11.11 15.24 6.46
CA GLU A 58 11.53 14.65 5.20
C GLU A 58 12.35 13.39 5.45
N GLU A 59 13.18 13.42 6.46
CA GLU A 59 14.02 12.28 6.81
C GLU A 59 13.21 11.07 7.26
N GLN A 60 12.10 11.30 7.91
CA GLN A 60 11.22 10.20 8.32
C GLN A 60 10.46 9.61 7.13
N ILE A 61 10.19 10.42 6.12
CA ILE A 61 9.45 9.98 4.95
C ILE A 61 10.38 9.35 3.93
N GLU A 62 11.53 9.99 3.66
CA GLU A 62 12.48 9.50 2.67
C GLU A 62 13.57 8.70 3.32
N CYS A 63 13.22 7.56 3.87
CA CYS A 63 14.19 6.65 4.50
C CYS A 63 13.79 5.21 4.18
N PHE A 64 14.77 4.33 4.27
CA PHE A 64 14.57 2.93 3.89
C PHE A 64 13.41 2.28 4.67
N GLU A 65 13.30 2.58 5.95
CA GLU A 65 12.25 2.01 6.79
C GLU A 65 10.86 2.35 6.31
N ASN A 66 10.72 3.50 5.65
CA ASN A 66 9.43 3.95 5.15
C ASN A 66 9.13 3.51 3.72
N TYR A 67 10.13 2.96 3.01
CA TYR A 67 9.92 2.49 1.64
C TYR A 67 9.38 1.07 1.67
N MET A 68 8.27 0.87 0.96
CA MET A 68 7.62 -0.43 0.92
C MET A 68 7.54 -0.93 -0.52
N PRO A 69 7.93 -2.18 -0.76
CA PRO A 69 7.72 -2.75 -2.10
C PRO A 69 6.24 -3.02 -2.27
N SER A 70 5.68 -2.56 -3.37
CA SER A 70 4.25 -2.68 -3.60
C SER A 70 3.97 -3.10 -5.03
N CYS A 71 2.92 -3.88 -5.22
CA CYS A 71 2.41 -4.11 -6.55
C CYS A 71 1.65 -2.86 -7.00
N ARG A 72 1.50 -2.74 -8.30
CA ARG A 72 0.85 -1.57 -8.88
C ARG A 72 -0.57 -1.38 -8.37
N ARG A 73 -1.32 -2.47 -8.23
CA ARG A 73 -2.71 -2.38 -7.80
C ARG A 73 -2.83 -1.85 -6.38
N CYS A 74 -2.02 -2.36 -5.47
CA CYS A 74 -2.04 -1.87 -4.09
C CYS A 74 -1.58 -0.42 -4.01
N ASN A 75 -0.52 -0.08 -4.76
CA ASN A 75 -0.02 1.27 -4.76
C ASN A 75 -1.07 2.24 -5.28
N ASN A 76 -1.76 1.88 -6.36
CA ASN A 76 -2.82 2.71 -6.92
C ASN A 76 -4.00 2.86 -5.97
N TYR A 77 -4.35 1.81 -5.27
CA TYR A 77 -5.50 1.86 -4.37
C TYR A 77 -5.19 2.62 -3.08
N LYS A 78 -3.98 2.47 -2.59
CA LYS A 78 -3.55 3.18 -1.38
C LYS A 78 -3.37 4.68 -1.63
N ARG A 79 -2.82 5.05 -2.78
CA ARG A 79 -2.53 6.45 -3.09
C ARG A 79 -1.68 7.08 -1.98
N ALA A 80 -2.04 8.28 -1.57
CA ALA A 80 -1.32 9.01 -0.53
C ALA A 80 -2.04 8.93 0.82
N HIS A 81 -2.75 7.85 1.04
CA HIS A 81 -3.46 7.66 2.30
C HIS A 81 -2.56 6.99 3.33
N SER A 82 -2.88 7.20 4.58
CA SER A 82 -2.19 6.49 5.66
C SER A 82 -2.50 5.00 5.59
N LEU A 83 -1.70 4.22 6.29
CA LEU A 83 -1.90 2.78 6.33
C LEU A 83 -3.29 2.43 6.86
N GLU A 84 -3.74 3.12 7.91
CA GLU A 84 -5.04 2.78 8.51
C GLU A 84 -6.22 3.19 7.64
N VAL A 85 -6.10 4.27 6.88
CA VAL A 85 -7.12 4.64 5.92
C VAL A 85 -7.17 3.61 4.79
N PHE A 86 -6.02 3.18 4.32
CA PHE A 86 -5.92 2.15 3.31
C PHE A 86 -6.56 0.84 3.78
N ARG A 87 -6.24 0.43 5.02
CA ARG A 87 -6.82 -0.77 5.63
C ARG A 87 -8.33 -0.70 5.64
N LYS A 88 -8.86 0.43 6.08
CA LYS A 88 -10.29 0.63 6.16
C LYS A 88 -10.95 0.57 4.79
N TYR A 89 -10.32 1.16 3.79
CA TYR A 89 -10.86 1.12 2.43
C TYR A 89 -11.00 -0.32 1.93
N ILE A 90 -10.00 -1.16 2.22
CA ILE A 90 -10.07 -2.55 1.81
C ILE A 90 -11.16 -3.29 2.58
N GLU A 91 -11.24 -3.05 3.89
CA GLU A 91 -12.25 -3.71 4.71
C GLU A 91 -13.67 -3.34 4.31
N GLU A 92 -13.85 -2.19 3.69
CA GLU A 92 -15.15 -1.72 3.24
C GLU A 92 -15.53 -2.20 1.84
N ILE A 93 -14.65 -2.92 1.15
CA ILE A 93 -14.93 -3.34 -0.22
C ILE A 93 -16.25 -4.09 -0.38
N PRO A 94 -16.57 -5.08 0.45
CA PRO A 94 -17.84 -5.78 0.29
C PRO A 94 -19.05 -4.84 0.36
N LYS A 95 -19.02 -3.87 1.26
CA LYS A 95 -20.10 -2.91 1.38
C LYS A 95 -20.21 -1.99 0.18
N LYS A 96 -19.06 -1.57 -0.35
CA LYS A 96 -19.03 -0.72 -1.54
C LYS A 96 -19.57 -1.46 -2.75
N LEU A 97 -19.17 -2.72 -2.90
CA LEU A 97 -19.67 -3.54 -4.00
C LEU A 97 -21.18 -3.71 -3.93
N TYR A 98 -21.69 -3.97 -2.74
CA TYR A 98 -23.14 -4.13 -2.58
C TYR A 98 -23.88 -2.84 -2.91
N ARG A 99 -23.34 -1.70 -2.48
CA ARG A 99 -23.97 -0.40 -2.73
C ARG A 99 -23.93 -0.02 -4.20
N ASP A 100 -22.78 -0.23 -4.86
CA ASP A 100 -22.51 0.38 -6.17
C ASP A 100 -22.56 -0.58 -7.35
N SER A 101 -22.55 -1.89 -7.11
CA SER A 101 -22.47 -2.85 -8.21
C SER A 101 -23.73 -3.71 -8.28
N TYR A 102 -24.54 -3.43 -9.30
CA TYR A 102 -25.75 -4.21 -9.56
C TYR A 102 -25.40 -5.67 -9.84
N ILE A 103 -24.40 -5.89 -10.67
CA ILE A 103 -24.01 -7.25 -11.02
C ILE A 103 -23.50 -8.03 -9.80
N TYR A 104 -22.86 -7.35 -8.86
CA TYR A 104 -22.42 -8.02 -7.65
C TYR A 104 -23.61 -8.53 -6.84
N LYS A 105 -24.65 -7.71 -6.75
CA LYS A 105 -25.88 -8.11 -6.05
C LYS A 105 -26.53 -9.32 -6.70
N VAL A 106 -26.60 -9.31 -8.02
CA VAL A 106 -27.12 -10.45 -8.77
C VAL A 106 -26.27 -11.69 -8.51
N GLY A 107 -24.97 -11.52 -8.54
CA GLY A 107 -24.05 -12.63 -8.26
C GLY A 107 -24.26 -13.24 -6.88
N LEU A 108 -24.53 -12.40 -5.88
CA LEU A 108 -24.84 -12.90 -4.53
C LEU A 108 -26.14 -13.68 -4.52
N ASP A 109 -27.17 -13.18 -5.22
CA ASP A 109 -28.47 -13.84 -5.27
C ASP A 109 -28.38 -15.23 -5.87
N TYR A 110 -27.52 -15.41 -6.84
CA TYR A 110 -27.36 -16.69 -7.52
C TYR A 110 -26.18 -17.51 -7.02
N ASN A 111 -25.56 -17.07 -5.94
CA ASN A 111 -24.43 -17.77 -5.32
C ASN A 111 -23.22 -17.92 -6.25
N MET A 112 -23.04 -16.96 -7.13
CA MET A 112 -21.89 -16.93 -8.03
C MET A 112 -20.70 -16.22 -7.39
N VAL A 113 -20.96 -15.45 -6.38
CA VAL A 113 -19.91 -14.78 -5.58
C VAL A 113 -20.34 -14.84 -4.12
N GLU A 114 -19.38 -14.63 -3.24
CA GLU A 114 -19.67 -14.57 -1.80
C GLU A 114 -19.10 -13.27 -1.25
N ALA A 115 -19.76 -12.74 -0.23
CA ALA A 115 -19.26 -11.57 0.47
C ALA A 115 -18.42 -12.05 1.65
N TYR A 116 -17.17 -11.61 1.69
CA TYR A 116 -16.30 -11.89 2.81
C TYR A 116 -16.01 -10.60 3.55
N GLU A 117 -16.26 -10.63 4.86
CA GLU A 117 -15.92 -9.49 5.69
C GLU A 117 -14.94 -9.96 6.74
N HIS A 118 -13.76 -9.38 6.74
CA HIS A 118 -12.75 -9.71 7.74
C HIS A 118 -11.84 -8.52 7.95
N LYS A 119 -11.12 -8.56 9.06
CA LYS A 119 -10.12 -7.54 9.34
C LYS A 119 -8.91 -7.79 8.48
N VAL A 120 -8.36 -6.73 7.92
CA VAL A 120 -7.22 -6.82 7.03
C VAL A 120 -5.93 -6.81 7.83
N LYS A 121 -5.08 -7.74 7.51
CA LYS A 121 -3.73 -7.78 8.04
C LYS A 121 -2.79 -7.82 6.85
N PHE A 122 -1.99 -6.79 6.70
CA PHE A 122 -1.11 -6.70 5.55
C PHE A 122 0.02 -7.72 5.64
N TYR A 123 0.56 -8.07 4.49
CA TYR A 123 1.59 -9.09 4.43
C TYR A 123 2.79 -8.75 5.31
N PHE A 124 3.24 -7.49 5.27
CA PHE A 124 4.40 -7.12 6.07
C PHE A 124 4.11 -7.24 7.57
N GLU A 125 2.87 -7.04 7.98
CA GLU A 125 2.48 -7.20 9.38
C GLU A 125 2.51 -8.68 9.77
N GLN A 126 2.06 -9.54 8.89
CA GLN A 126 2.05 -10.98 9.13
C GLN A 126 3.47 -11.53 9.25
N VAL A 127 4.35 -11.11 8.36
CA VAL A 127 5.74 -11.57 8.36
C VAL A 127 6.45 -11.09 9.62
N THR A 128 6.24 -9.84 9.99
CA THR A 128 6.87 -9.27 11.18
C THR A 128 6.42 -10.00 12.44
N GLU A 129 5.15 -10.36 12.52
CA GLU A 129 4.67 -11.11 13.67
C GLU A 129 5.27 -12.50 13.78
N GLN A 130 5.51 -13.14 12.63
CA GLN A 130 6.11 -14.46 12.62
C GLN A 130 7.57 -14.44 13.07
N GLU A 131 8.23 -13.31 12.90
CA GLU A 131 9.62 -13.16 13.32
C GLU A 131 9.77 -12.89 14.80
N ASP A 132 8.72 -12.44 15.46
CA ASP A 132 8.76 -12.19 16.89
C ASP A 132 8.69 -13.52 17.63
N PRO A 133 9.63 -13.78 18.55
CA PRO A 133 9.62 -15.01 19.34
C PRO A 133 8.48 -15.07 20.31
#